data_8635775e86967d4046dee8d02836b11f
#
_entry.id   8635775e86967d4046dee8d02836b11f
#
_cell.length_a   1.000
_cell.length_b   1.000
_cell.length_c   1.000
_cell.angle_alpha   90.00
_cell.angle_beta   90.00
_cell.angle_gamma   90.00
#
_symmetry.space_group_name_H-M   'P 1'
#
loop_
_entity.id
_entity.type
_entity.pdbx_description
1 polymer ?
#
loop_
_entity_poly.entity_id
_entity_poly.type
_entity_poly.pdbx_seq_one_letter_code
_entity_poly.pdbx_strand_id
1 'polypeptide(L)'
;MGVLIGSAIAIFLVTAVVVNLVLVLRIPVRVMRRTMKLYPVNQWVFARPATARDRAIVRPSPDLHYSILCYDVSRGPLRLRASIPEGQYWSISGYSNRTDNFFIINDLQARSNPIEVVLVPKGARYLNATGKAHLVTAPSKQGIILIRTVITKRADLPRLREIQRRSTVELLEARG
;
A
#
# COMPACT_ATOMS: atom_id res chain seq x y z
N MET A 1 17.91 -22.86 -46.14
CA MET A 1 16.98 -23.33 -45.08
C MET A 1 17.51 -22.99 -43.70
N GLY A 2 18.78 -23.25 -43.37
CA GLY A 2 19.35 -22.95 -42.04
C GLY A 2 19.30 -21.46 -41.62
N VAL A 3 19.58 -20.52 -42.52
CA VAL A 3 19.55 -19.07 -42.25
C VAL A 3 18.12 -18.61 -41.90
N LEU A 4 17.10 -19.10 -42.60
CA LEU A 4 15.71 -18.74 -42.31
C LEU A 4 15.24 -19.26 -40.95
N ILE A 5 15.67 -20.47 -40.57
CA ILE A 5 15.36 -21.05 -39.26
C ILE A 5 16.08 -20.25 -38.16
N GLY A 6 17.36 -19.92 -38.37
CA GLY A 6 18.15 -19.12 -37.43
C GLY A 6 17.55 -17.73 -37.20
N SER A 7 17.14 -17.03 -38.27
CA SER A 7 16.49 -15.74 -38.13
C SER A 7 15.11 -15.81 -37.45
N ALA A 8 14.32 -16.84 -37.71
CA ALA A 8 13.04 -17.04 -37.03
C ALA A 8 13.21 -17.27 -35.52
N ILE A 9 14.19 -18.07 -35.12
CA ILE A 9 14.52 -18.30 -33.71
C ILE A 9 14.98 -17.00 -33.05
N ALA A 10 15.84 -16.23 -33.70
CA ALA A 10 16.32 -14.96 -33.17
C ALA A 10 15.18 -13.96 -32.97
N ILE A 11 14.28 -13.80 -33.95
CA ILE A 11 13.10 -12.95 -33.84
C ILE A 11 12.20 -13.42 -32.70
N PHE A 12 11.95 -14.72 -32.57
CA PHE A 12 11.14 -15.26 -31.48
C PHE A 12 11.73 -14.92 -30.10
N LEU A 13 13.03 -15.13 -29.92
CA LEU A 13 13.69 -14.84 -28.65
C LEU A 13 13.67 -13.35 -28.32
N VAL A 14 13.96 -12.49 -29.28
CA VAL A 14 13.88 -11.02 -29.08
C VAL A 14 12.47 -10.61 -28.74
N THR A 15 11.48 -11.12 -29.46
CA THR A 15 10.06 -10.81 -29.20
C THR A 15 9.64 -11.29 -27.80
N ALA A 16 10.03 -12.49 -27.40
CA ALA A 16 9.72 -13.04 -26.08
C ALA A 16 10.31 -12.16 -24.96
N VAL A 17 11.57 -11.71 -25.10
CA VAL A 17 12.21 -10.82 -24.14
C VAL A 17 11.49 -9.47 -24.07
N VAL A 18 11.21 -8.85 -25.21
CA VAL A 18 10.53 -7.56 -25.28
C VAL A 18 9.12 -7.64 -24.67
N VAL A 19 8.34 -8.66 -25.05
CA VAL A 19 6.99 -8.86 -24.49
C VAL A 19 7.07 -9.07 -22.97
N ASN A 20 7.99 -9.90 -22.48
CA ASN A 20 8.18 -10.13 -21.06
C ASN A 20 8.50 -8.81 -20.32
N LEU A 21 9.45 -8.02 -20.81
CA LEU A 21 9.79 -6.72 -20.23
C LEU A 21 8.58 -5.78 -20.18
N VAL A 22 7.83 -5.69 -21.28
CA VAL A 22 6.62 -4.87 -21.35
C VAL A 22 5.58 -5.32 -20.33
N LEU A 23 5.35 -6.62 -20.18
CA LEU A 23 4.39 -7.16 -19.22
C LEU A 23 4.83 -6.87 -17.79
N VAL A 24 6.08 -7.15 -17.44
CA VAL A 24 6.63 -6.90 -16.09
C VAL A 24 6.53 -5.41 -15.71
N LEU A 25 6.79 -4.50 -16.64
CA LEU A 25 6.74 -3.06 -16.38
C LEU A 25 5.31 -2.49 -16.37
N ARG A 26 4.39 -3.05 -17.16
CA ARG A 26 3.05 -2.49 -17.37
C ARG A 26 1.98 -3.08 -16.45
N ILE A 27 2.08 -4.38 -16.12
CA ILE A 27 1.06 -5.06 -15.31
C ILE A 27 0.92 -4.43 -13.91
N PRO A 28 1.99 -4.19 -13.12
CA PRO A 28 1.84 -3.61 -11.80
C PRO A 28 1.15 -2.25 -11.82
N VAL A 29 1.54 -1.38 -12.77
CA VAL A 29 0.94 -0.04 -12.92
C VAL A 29 -0.54 -0.13 -13.29
N ARG A 30 -0.93 -1.08 -14.16
CA ARG A 30 -2.34 -1.30 -14.50
C ARG A 30 -3.17 -1.79 -13.33
N VAL A 31 -2.62 -2.72 -12.56
CA VAL A 31 -3.26 -3.24 -11.33
C VAL A 31 -3.47 -2.09 -10.35
N MET A 32 -2.42 -1.31 -10.08
CA MET A 32 -2.51 -0.16 -9.17
C MET A 32 -3.55 0.86 -9.62
N ARG A 33 -3.53 1.25 -10.91
CA ARG A 33 -4.53 2.19 -11.47
C ARG A 33 -5.96 1.66 -11.33
N ARG A 34 -6.17 0.35 -11.51
CA ARG A 34 -7.49 -0.27 -11.33
C ARG A 34 -7.93 -0.20 -9.87
N THR A 35 -7.04 -0.49 -8.94
CA THR A 35 -7.32 -0.41 -7.50
C THR A 35 -7.65 1.03 -7.09
N MET A 36 -6.88 2.01 -7.56
CA MET A 36 -7.13 3.44 -7.29
C MET A 36 -8.49 3.93 -7.80
N LYS A 37 -9.08 3.28 -8.82
CA LYS A 37 -10.43 3.61 -9.30
C LYS A 37 -11.54 3.00 -8.45
N LEU A 38 -11.25 1.96 -7.68
CA LEU A 38 -12.23 1.25 -6.86
C LEU A 38 -12.39 1.85 -5.46
N TYR A 39 -11.39 2.60 -4.99
CA TYR A 39 -11.35 3.14 -3.64
C TYR A 39 -11.21 4.65 -3.64
N PRO A 40 -11.81 5.36 -2.66
CA PRO A 40 -11.65 6.81 -2.52
C PRO A 40 -10.18 7.15 -2.22
N VAL A 41 -9.71 8.28 -2.75
CA VAL A 41 -8.36 8.78 -2.55
C VAL A 41 -8.28 9.54 -1.23
N ASN A 42 -7.18 9.33 -0.50
CA ASN A 42 -6.91 9.95 0.80
C ASN A 42 -8.02 9.74 1.84
N GLN A 43 -8.63 8.55 1.80
CA GLN A 43 -9.63 8.12 2.78
C GLN A 43 -9.39 6.66 3.15
N TRP A 44 -9.54 6.34 4.45
CA TRP A 44 -9.48 4.97 4.91
C TRP A 44 -10.71 4.17 4.49
N VAL A 45 -10.50 3.00 3.94
CA VAL A 45 -11.53 2.01 3.64
C VAL A 45 -11.27 0.78 4.49
N PHE A 46 -12.25 0.41 5.30
CA PHE A 46 -12.17 -0.73 6.20
C PHE A 46 -12.80 -1.94 5.53
N ALA A 47 -11.96 -2.91 5.15
CA ALA A 47 -12.41 -4.08 4.44
C ALA A 47 -13.28 -4.99 5.33
N ARG A 48 -14.21 -5.72 4.72
CA ARG A 48 -14.85 -6.86 5.39
C ARG A 48 -13.82 -7.99 5.55
N PRO A 49 -14.00 -8.90 6.53
CA PRO A 49 -13.15 -10.08 6.62
C PRO A 49 -13.11 -10.81 5.29
N ALA A 50 -11.89 -11.22 4.90
CA ALA A 50 -11.70 -11.89 3.62
C ALA A 50 -12.40 -13.25 3.61
N THR A 51 -13.03 -13.56 2.49
CA THR A 51 -13.66 -14.84 2.21
C THR A 51 -12.91 -15.56 1.08
N ALA A 52 -13.12 -16.86 0.91
CA ALA A 52 -12.51 -17.63 -0.18
C ALA A 52 -12.88 -17.11 -1.60
N ARG A 53 -13.92 -16.28 -1.72
CA ARG A 53 -14.39 -15.67 -2.98
C ARG A 53 -13.76 -14.33 -3.28
N ASP A 54 -13.11 -13.70 -2.30
CA ASP A 54 -12.53 -12.37 -2.48
C ASP A 54 -11.30 -12.42 -3.40
N ARG A 55 -11.29 -11.51 -4.37
CA ARG A 55 -10.24 -11.36 -5.39
C ARG A 55 -9.69 -9.94 -5.47
N ALA A 56 -10.12 -9.05 -4.59
CA ALA A 56 -9.71 -7.64 -4.58
C ALA A 56 -8.21 -7.48 -4.25
N ILE A 57 -7.70 -8.34 -3.39
CA ILE A 57 -6.27 -8.48 -3.06
C ILE A 57 -5.86 -9.90 -3.43
N VAL A 58 -4.64 -10.07 -3.92
CA VAL A 58 -4.11 -11.39 -4.26
C VAL A 58 -3.97 -12.22 -2.99
N ARG A 59 -4.76 -13.28 -2.86
CA ARG A 59 -4.78 -14.21 -1.73
C ARG A 59 -4.94 -13.52 -0.37
N PRO A 60 -6.06 -12.81 -0.10
CA PRO A 60 -6.30 -12.24 1.21
C PRO A 60 -6.41 -13.37 2.24
N SER A 61 -5.70 -13.22 3.38
CA SER A 61 -5.81 -14.19 4.47
C SER A 61 -7.13 -13.97 5.22
N PRO A 62 -7.89 -15.04 5.52
CA PRO A 62 -9.10 -14.96 6.34
C PRO A 62 -8.80 -14.62 7.80
N ASP A 63 -7.54 -14.79 8.24
CA ASP A 63 -7.08 -14.52 9.61
C ASP A 63 -6.59 -13.08 9.79
N LEU A 64 -6.69 -12.25 8.73
CA LEU A 64 -6.28 -10.86 8.78
C LEU A 64 -7.46 -9.92 8.50
N HIS A 65 -7.54 -8.88 9.30
CA HIS A 65 -8.41 -7.73 9.05
C HIS A 65 -7.61 -6.63 8.35
N TYR A 66 -8.16 -6.11 7.25
CA TYR A 66 -7.49 -5.16 6.37
C TYR A 66 -8.12 -3.78 6.44
N SER A 67 -7.28 -2.73 6.43
CA SER A 67 -7.68 -1.37 6.11
C SER A 67 -6.81 -0.86 4.97
N ILE A 68 -7.42 -0.20 4.01
CA ILE A 68 -6.79 0.25 2.78
C ILE A 68 -6.93 1.76 2.69
N LEU A 69 -5.86 2.44 2.31
CA LEU A 69 -5.84 3.85 1.95
C LEU A 69 -5.16 4.00 0.59
N CYS A 70 -5.89 4.44 -0.42
CA CYS A 70 -5.29 4.91 -1.65
C CYS A 70 -4.75 6.32 -1.42
N TYR A 71 -3.43 6.49 -1.38
CA TYR A 71 -2.84 7.80 -1.16
C TYR A 71 -2.56 8.55 -2.46
N ASP A 72 -2.68 9.87 -2.40
CA ASP A 72 -2.20 10.81 -3.40
C ASP A 72 -1.52 11.99 -2.70
N VAL A 73 -0.20 12.08 -2.84
CA VAL A 73 0.65 13.14 -2.26
C VAL A 73 1.00 14.23 -3.27
N SER A 74 0.31 14.31 -4.41
CA SER A 74 0.59 15.32 -5.44
C SER A 74 0.31 16.77 -4.97
N ARG A 75 -0.56 16.92 -3.97
CA ARG A 75 -0.94 18.21 -3.38
C ARG A 75 -0.17 18.59 -2.12
N GLY A 76 0.59 17.66 -1.56
CA GLY A 76 1.36 17.87 -0.33
C GLY A 76 1.55 16.59 0.48
N PRO A 77 2.28 16.66 1.60
CA PRO A 77 2.46 15.53 2.50
C PRO A 77 1.12 15.10 3.13
N LEU A 78 1.02 13.80 3.47
CA LEU A 78 -0.12 13.24 4.19
C LEU A 78 0.29 12.81 5.58
N ARG A 79 -0.45 13.22 6.59
CA ARG A 79 -0.37 12.68 7.94
C ARG A 79 -1.38 11.57 8.09
N LEU A 80 -0.90 10.38 8.35
CA LEU A 80 -1.70 9.19 8.60
C LEU A 80 -1.64 8.90 10.10
N ARG A 81 -2.79 8.84 10.74
CA ARG A 81 -2.93 8.37 12.12
C ARG A 81 -3.71 7.08 12.10
N ALA A 82 -3.09 5.98 12.51
CA ALA A 82 -3.71 4.68 12.55
C ALA A 82 -3.85 4.22 13.99
N SER A 83 -5.09 4.04 14.44
CA SER A 83 -5.38 3.40 15.71
C SER A 83 -5.14 1.90 15.58
N ILE A 84 -4.40 1.34 16.54
CA ILE A 84 -3.91 -0.04 16.52
C ILE A 84 -4.35 -0.77 17.78
N PRO A 85 -4.67 -2.08 17.69
CA PRO A 85 -4.99 -2.88 18.85
C PRO A 85 -3.74 -3.16 19.68
N GLU A 86 -3.87 -3.15 20.98
CA GLU A 86 -2.82 -3.59 21.90
C GLU A 86 -2.83 -5.12 22.07
N GLY A 87 -1.64 -5.70 22.23
CA GLY A 87 -1.46 -7.13 22.49
C GLY A 87 -1.76 -8.04 21.28
N GLN A 88 -1.91 -7.50 20.09
CA GLN A 88 -2.12 -8.24 18.84
C GLN A 88 -1.13 -7.78 17.78
N TYR A 89 -0.69 -8.72 16.92
CA TYR A 89 0.13 -8.38 15.78
C TYR A 89 -0.66 -7.51 14.78
N TRP A 90 -0.02 -6.45 14.34
CA TRP A 90 -0.46 -5.63 13.23
C TRP A 90 0.75 -5.12 12.44
N SER A 91 0.51 -4.70 11.22
CA SER A 91 1.50 -4.00 10.40
C SER A 91 0.83 -2.96 9.52
N ILE A 92 1.54 -1.85 9.29
CA ILE A 92 1.23 -0.85 8.27
C ILE A 92 2.30 -0.90 7.20
N SER A 93 1.90 -0.98 5.93
CA SER A 93 2.82 -1.13 4.79
C SER A 93 2.43 -0.18 3.68
N GLY A 94 3.42 0.44 3.04
CA GLY A 94 3.22 1.31 1.89
C GLY A 94 3.69 0.68 0.59
N TYR A 95 2.89 0.83 -0.46
CA TYR A 95 3.15 0.31 -1.80
C TYR A 95 3.12 1.44 -2.82
N SER A 96 4.14 1.48 -3.69
CA SER A 96 4.25 2.45 -4.79
C SER A 96 3.20 2.19 -5.89
N ASN A 97 3.13 3.08 -6.87
CA ASN A 97 2.30 2.89 -8.08
C ASN A 97 2.73 1.69 -8.94
N ARG A 98 3.89 1.09 -8.64
CA ARG A 98 4.42 -0.15 -9.26
C ARG A 98 4.22 -1.37 -8.39
N THR A 99 3.49 -1.25 -7.27
CA THR A 99 3.29 -2.29 -6.26
C THR A 99 4.52 -2.65 -5.44
N ASP A 100 5.62 -1.92 -5.57
CA ASP A 100 6.80 -2.12 -4.74
C ASP A 100 6.51 -1.69 -3.31
N ASN A 101 6.85 -2.52 -2.33
CA ASN A 101 6.78 -2.15 -0.93
C ASN A 101 7.95 -1.22 -0.60
N PHE A 102 7.68 -0.04 0.00
CA PHE A 102 8.71 0.93 0.33
C PHE A 102 8.86 1.22 1.82
N PHE A 103 7.89 0.80 2.65
CA PHE A 103 8.05 0.76 4.10
C PHE A 103 7.12 -0.27 4.73
N ILE A 104 7.53 -0.78 5.88
CA ILE A 104 6.72 -1.59 6.80
C ILE A 104 7.02 -1.13 8.21
N ILE A 105 5.99 -0.95 9.03
CA ILE A 105 6.07 -0.73 10.46
C ILE A 105 5.12 -1.72 11.13
N ASN A 106 5.58 -2.40 12.15
CA ASN A 106 4.80 -3.40 12.88
C ASN A 106 4.64 -3.02 14.37
N ASP A 107 3.99 -3.87 15.12
CA ASP A 107 3.74 -3.72 16.57
C ASP A 107 5.01 -3.51 17.39
N LEU A 108 6.13 -4.14 17.01
CA LEU A 108 7.43 -3.99 17.70
C LEU A 108 8.12 -2.65 17.40
N GLN A 109 7.76 -1.99 16.31
CA GLN A 109 8.38 -0.75 15.85
C GLN A 109 7.52 0.50 16.14
N ALA A 110 6.32 0.30 16.64
CA ALA A 110 5.41 1.39 16.97
C ALA A 110 5.99 2.28 18.08
N ARG A 111 6.00 3.61 17.82
CA ARG A 111 6.47 4.61 18.79
C ARG A 111 5.33 5.23 19.59
N SER A 112 4.10 5.02 19.19
CA SER A 112 2.88 5.58 19.80
C SER A 112 1.64 4.82 19.37
N ASN A 113 0.54 4.99 20.11
CA ASN A 113 -0.80 4.61 19.72
C ASN A 113 -1.74 5.82 19.89
N PRO A 114 -2.34 6.36 18.82
CA PRO A 114 -2.22 5.91 17.44
C PRO A 114 -0.80 6.05 16.89
N ILE A 115 -0.43 5.16 15.96
CA ILE A 115 0.80 5.32 15.18
C ILE A 115 0.62 6.48 14.22
N GLU A 116 1.64 7.32 14.11
CA GLU A 116 1.66 8.45 13.18
C GLU A 116 2.72 8.24 12.09
N VAL A 117 2.29 8.32 10.84
CA VAL A 117 3.16 8.26 9.66
C VAL A 117 2.94 9.52 8.85
N VAL A 118 4.02 10.24 8.57
CA VAL A 118 4.00 11.38 7.66
C VAL A 118 4.60 10.93 6.33
N LEU A 119 3.75 10.85 5.31
CA LEU A 119 4.12 10.45 3.96
C LEU A 119 4.44 11.69 3.14
N VAL A 120 5.72 11.85 2.79
CA VAL A 120 6.25 13.04 2.12
C VAL A 120 6.47 12.74 0.63
N PRO A 121 6.05 13.62 -0.30
CA PRO A 121 6.38 13.48 -1.72
C PRO A 121 7.88 13.40 -1.95
N LYS A 122 8.31 12.59 -2.93
CA LYS A 122 9.72 12.52 -3.32
C LYS A 122 10.23 13.92 -3.73
N GLY A 123 11.36 14.32 -3.13
CA GLY A 123 11.98 15.64 -3.37
C GLY A 123 11.44 16.80 -2.51
N ALA A 124 10.35 16.59 -1.77
CA ALA A 124 9.87 17.58 -0.80
C ALA A 124 10.59 17.42 0.55
N ARG A 125 10.78 18.54 1.27
CA ARG A 125 11.24 18.55 2.66
C ARG A 125 10.06 18.79 3.58
N TYR A 126 10.00 18.07 4.68
CA TYR A 126 8.99 18.30 5.71
C TYR A 126 9.67 18.33 7.09
N LEU A 127 9.68 19.51 7.72
CA LEU A 127 10.44 19.76 8.95
C LEU A 127 9.60 19.63 10.23
N ASN A 128 8.26 19.58 10.11
CA ASN A 128 7.34 19.65 11.25
C ASN A 128 6.79 18.27 11.67
N ALA A 129 7.53 17.19 11.47
CA ALA A 129 7.15 15.90 12.04
C ALA A 129 7.32 15.95 13.56
N THR A 130 6.30 15.51 14.31
CA THR A 130 6.44 15.31 15.75
C THR A 130 7.50 14.23 16.00
N GLY A 131 8.27 14.32 17.08
CA GLY A 131 9.36 13.38 17.37
C GLY A 131 8.93 11.90 17.44
N LYS A 132 7.61 11.62 17.52
CA LYS A 132 7.01 10.28 17.53
C LYS A 132 6.54 9.81 16.16
N ALA A 133 6.43 10.70 15.17
CA ALA A 133 5.98 10.35 13.82
C ALA A 133 7.06 9.62 13.03
N HIS A 134 6.65 8.62 12.25
CA HIS A 134 7.49 7.97 11.26
C HIS A 134 7.46 8.80 9.97
N LEU A 135 8.59 9.43 9.63
CA LEU A 135 8.74 10.18 8.38
C LEU A 135 9.11 9.24 7.24
N VAL A 136 8.27 9.16 6.21
CA VAL A 136 8.42 8.23 5.09
C VAL A 136 8.34 8.99 3.77
N THR A 137 9.31 8.79 2.89
CA THR A 137 9.27 9.37 1.53
C THR A 137 8.50 8.44 0.59
N ALA A 138 7.44 8.96 -0.03
CA ALA A 138 6.69 8.25 -1.06
C ALA A 138 7.49 8.22 -2.38
N PRO A 139 7.79 7.04 -2.93
CA PRO A 139 8.55 6.93 -4.19
C PRO A 139 7.72 7.33 -5.41
N SER A 140 6.40 7.39 -5.28
CA SER A 140 5.45 7.78 -6.33
C SER A 140 4.37 8.70 -5.76
N LYS A 141 3.77 9.53 -6.64
CA LYS A 141 2.68 10.44 -6.24
C LYS A 141 1.47 9.71 -5.69
N GLN A 142 1.21 8.51 -6.17
CA GLN A 142 0.06 7.69 -5.82
C GLN A 142 0.49 6.27 -5.47
N GLY A 143 -0.29 5.62 -4.63
CA GLY A 143 -0.08 4.23 -4.24
C GLY A 143 -1.08 3.81 -3.16
N ILE A 144 -0.72 2.79 -2.39
CA ILE A 144 -1.60 2.20 -1.38
C ILE A 144 -0.88 2.08 -0.05
N ILE A 145 -1.56 2.42 1.03
CA ILE A 145 -1.20 2.04 2.39
C ILE A 145 -2.15 0.93 2.82
N LEU A 146 -1.59 -0.12 3.38
CA LEU A 146 -2.33 -1.29 3.86
C LEU A 146 -2.04 -1.52 5.33
N ILE A 147 -3.07 -1.52 6.17
CA ILE A 147 -2.97 -2.00 7.55
C ILE A 147 -3.49 -3.42 7.59
N ARG A 148 -2.73 -4.30 8.25
CA ARG A 148 -3.09 -5.69 8.50
C ARG A 148 -3.08 -5.94 10.00
N THR A 149 -4.15 -6.50 10.51
CA THR A 149 -4.27 -6.87 11.93
C THR A 149 -4.69 -8.33 12.02
N VAL A 150 -4.02 -9.12 12.85
CA VAL A 150 -4.38 -10.53 13.07
C VAL A 150 -5.73 -10.61 13.80
N ILE A 151 -6.59 -11.49 13.32
CA ILE A 151 -7.85 -11.86 13.96
C ILE A 151 -7.59 -13.08 14.82
N THR A 152 -7.37 -12.89 16.12
CA THR A 152 -7.13 -14.00 17.05
C THR A 152 -8.41 -14.81 17.27
N LYS A 153 -9.55 -14.11 17.42
CA LYS A 153 -10.88 -14.73 17.57
C LYS A 153 -11.87 -13.94 16.71
N ARG A 154 -12.80 -14.63 16.06
CA ARG A 154 -13.85 -13.96 15.26
C ARG A 154 -14.71 -13.01 16.09
N ALA A 155 -14.87 -13.28 17.38
CA ALA A 155 -15.56 -12.39 18.30
C ALA A 155 -14.88 -11.02 18.47
N ASP A 156 -13.59 -10.88 18.14
CA ASP A 156 -12.84 -9.62 18.26
C ASP A 156 -13.10 -8.66 17.07
N LEU A 157 -13.69 -9.14 15.97
CA LEU A 157 -13.93 -8.35 14.77
C LEU A 157 -14.67 -7.02 14.99
N PRO A 158 -15.74 -6.94 15.81
CA PRO A 158 -16.42 -5.68 16.08
C PRO A 158 -15.46 -4.67 16.76
N ARG A 159 -14.67 -5.12 17.73
CA ARG A 159 -13.67 -4.31 18.45
C ARG A 159 -12.58 -3.81 17.48
N LEU A 160 -12.03 -4.69 16.63
CA LEU A 160 -10.99 -4.33 15.68
C LEU A 160 -11.50 -3.29 14.67
N ARG A 161 -12.72 -3.43 14.19
CA ARG A 161 -13.36 -2.45 13.31
C ARG A 161 -13.52 -1.08 13.97
N GLU A 162 -13.93 -1.06 15.24
CA GLU A 162 -14.09 0.18 15.99
C GLU A 162 -12.76 0.89 16.19
N ILE A 163 -11.70 0.15 16.53
CA ILE A 163 -10.35 0.69 16.66
C ILE A 163 -9.90 1.30 15.32
N GLN A 164 -10.04 0.57 14.22
CA GLN A 164 -9.58 1.04 12.91
C GLN A 164 -10.36 2.26 12.39
N ARG A 165 -11.66 2.37 12.70
CA ARG A 165 -12.48 3.54 12.33
C ARG A 165 -12.02 4.85 12.94
N ARG A 166 -11.24 4.80 14.02
CA ARG A 166 -10.61 5.99 14.63
C ARG A 166 -9.38 6.47 13.85
N SER A 167 -8.94 5.73 12.84
CA SER A 167 -7.83 6.11 11.99
C SER A 167 -8.21 7.28 11.10
N THR A 168 -7.31 8.25 10.97
CA THR A 168 -7.52 9.48 10.19
C THR A 168 -6.42 9.69 9.17
N VAL A 169 -6.72 10.50 8.16
CA VAL A 169 -5.76 10.99 7.18
C VAL A 169 -5.99 12.48 6.98
N GLU A 170 -4.91 13.23 6.93
CA GLU A 170 -4.91 14.69 6.81
C GLU A 170 -3.89 15.10 5.74
N LEU A 171 -4.31 16.00 4.84
CA LEU A 171 -3.40 16.66 3.91
C LEU A 171 -2.70 17.80 4.65
N LEU A 172 -1.39 17.78 4.65
CA LEU A 172 -0.58 18.83 5.26
C LEU A 172 -0.19 19.85 4.20
N GLU A 173 -0.09 21.13 4.62
CA GLU A 173 0.44 22.17 3.74
C GLU A 173 1.94 21.94 3.49
N ALA A 174 2.34 21.93 2.23
CA ALA A 174 3.74 21.98 1.86
C ALA A 174 4.26 23.39 2.19
N ARG A 175 4.93 23.54 3.33
CA ARG A 175 5.70 24.75 3.59
C ARG A 175 7.01 24.65 2.81
N GLY A 176 7.14 25.54 1.81
CA GLY A 176 8.36 25.73 1.04
C GLY A 176 9.54 26.20 1.89
#